data_e390b1779499f9deff9629722b130a65
#
_entry.id   e390b1779499f9deff9629722b130a65
#
_cell.length_a   1.000
_cell.length_b   1.000
_cell.length_c   1.000
_cell.angle_alpha   90.00
_cell.angle_beta   90.00
_cell.angle_gamma   90.00
#
_symmetry.space_group_name_H-M   'P 1'
#
loop_
_entity.id
_entity.type
_entity.pdbx_description
1 polymer ?
#
loop_
_entity_poly.entity_id
_entity_poly.type
_entity_poly.pdbx_seq_one_letter_code
_entity_poly.pdbx_strand_id
1 'polypeptide(L)'
;MEPGLLDATVDVLAAEGWERLSLERVAQRAGTTRVTLWRQGVTRDTLIDALLERLTDDYRHSLWPILTAPGSGRERLEAALRALCEVADRHLQLLLTSDTAFHEAQARARRRPSFIEPLVRLLHDGVADGSVREPPDYQDRANTLFNTVCWSYVHLRGKHGWSARRASSQVLDLVLNGVG
;
A
#
# COMPACT_ATOMS: atom_id res chain seq x y z
N MET A 1 -5.72 16.51 7.28
CA MET A 1 -7.18 16.31 7.06
C MET A 1 -7.75 15.59 8.28
N GLU A 2 -9.02 15.84 8.62
CA GLU A 2 -9.65 15.23 9.79
C GLU A 2 -9.80 13.70 9.60
N PRO A 3 -9.40 12.87 10.58
CA PRO A 3 -9.44 11.41 10.44
C PRO A 3 -10.82 10.85 10.08
N GLY A 4 -11.89 11.38 10.69
CA GLY A 4 -13.26 10.93 10.43
C GLY A 4 -13.71 11.16 8.98
N LEU A 5 -13.18 12.20 8.31
CA LEU A 5 -13.49 12.46 6.91
C LEU A 5 -12.79 11.46 5.98
N LEU A 6 -11.57 11.04 6.33
CA LEU A 6 -10.86 10.00 5.58
C LEU A 6 -11.54 8.63 5.74
N ASP A 7 -12.00 8.29 6.94
CA ASP A 7 -12.72 7.05 7.19
C ASP A 7 -14.05 7.03 6.42
N ALA A 8 -14.80 8.15 6.43
CA ALA A 8 -16.01 8.30 5.61
C ALA A 8 -15.72 8.16 4.10
N THR A 9 -14.55 8.62 3.64
CA THR A 9 -14.14 8.47 2.23
C THR A 9 -13.85 7.00 1.90
N VAL A 10 -13.16 6.28 2.78
CA VAL A 10 -12.92 4.83 2.64
C VAL A 10 -14.23 4.06 2.62
N ASP A 11 -15.17 4.40 3.50
CA ASP A 11 -16.50 3.79 3.54
C ASP A 11 -17.28 3.97 2.23
N VAL A 12 -17.24 5.18 1.65
CA VAL A 12 -17.88 5.44 0.34
C VAL A 12 -17.21 4.64 -0.76
N LEU A 13 -15.88 4.57 -0.78
CA LEU A 13 -15.14 3.73 -1.73
C LEU A 13 -15.50 2.26 -1.61
N ALA A 14 -15.60 1.74 -0.39
CA ALA A 14 -15.95 0.35 -0.14
C ALA A 14 -17.39 0.01 -0.58
N ALA A 15 -18.34 0.90 -0.30
CA ALA A 15 -19.76 0.66 -0.55
C ALA A 15 -20.18 0.92 -2.01
N GLU A 16 -19.57 1.93 -2.65
CA GLU A 16 -20.08 2.46 -3.92
C GLU A 16 -19.04 2.47 -5.05
N GLY A 17 -17.78 2.27 -4.73
CA GLY A 17 -16.67 2.27 -5.70
C GLY A 17 -16.21 3.66 -6.11
N TRP A 18 -15.13 3.67 -6.91
CA TRP A 18 -14.45 4.88 -7.36
C TRP A 18 -15.32 5.84 -8.18
N GLU A 19 -16.10 5.32 -9.10
CA GLU A 19 -16.92 6.12 -10.02
C GLU A 19 -17.98 6.96 -9.28
N ARG A 20 -18.42 6.47 -8.13
CA ARG A 20 -19.43 7.14 -7.32
C ARG A 20 -18.86 7.97 -6.18
N LEU A 21 -17.55 8.00 -6.01
CA LEU A 21 -16.92 8.86 -5.00
C LEU A 21 -17.16 10.33 -5.33
N SER A 22 -17.93 11.01 -4.49
CA SER A 22 -18.23 12.44 -4.60
C SER A 22 -18.20 13.12 -3.23
N LEU A 23 -17.90 14.43 -3.21
CA LEU A 23 -17.91 15.21 -1.97
C LEU A 23 -19.27 15.16 -1.25
N GLU A 24 -20.37 15.06 -1.99
CA GLU A 24 -21.70 14.98 -1.41
C GLU A 24 -21.89 13.69 -0.61
N ARG A 25 -21.47 12.55 -1.17
CA ARG A 25 -21.56 11.25 -0.50
C ARG A 25 -20.63 11.16 0.71
N VAL A 26 -19.43 11.69 0.57
CA VAL A 26 -18.48 11.76 1.69
C VAL A 26 -19.01 12.66 2.79
N ALA A 27 -19.56 13.85 2.46
CA ALA A 27 -20.16 14.75 3.43
C ALA A 27 -21.34 14.09 4.16
N GLN A 28 -22.24 13.43 3.44
CA GLN A 28 -23.36 12.70 4.03
C GLN A 28 -22.85 11.59 4.99
N ARG A 29 -21.85 10.82 4.59
CA ARG A 29 -21.28 9.75 5.40
C ARG A 29 -20.56 10.30 6.64
N ALA A 30 -19.91 11.45 6.54
CA ALA A 30 -19.19 12.12 7.64
C ALA A 30 -20.12 12.98 8.54
N GLY A 31 -21.44 13.00 8.31
CA GLY A 31 -22.37 13.80 9.09
C GLY A 31 -22.22 15.33 8.92
N THR A 32 -21.71 15.76 7.77
CA THR A 32 -21.50 17.17 7.43
C THR A 32 -22.18 17.56 6.11
N THR A 33 -21.92 18.75 5.59
CA THR A 33 -22.48 19.20 4.32
C THR A 33 -21.38 19.44 3.28
N ARG A 34 -21.73 19.25 1.98
CA ARG A 34 -20.84 19.59 0.86
C ARG A 34 -20.34 21.04 0.94
N VAL A 35 -21.20 21.97 1.37
CA VAL A 35 -20.84 23.39 1.50
C VAL A 35 -19.78 23.61 2.57
N THR A 36 -19.89 22.89 3.70
CA THR A 36 -18.87 22.93 4.76
C THR A 36 -17.52 22.44 4.25
N LEU A 37 -17.49 21.28 3.58
CA LEU A 37 -16.27 20.74 3.00
C LEU A 37 -15.67 21.67 1.95
N TRP A 38 -16.51 22.25 1.08
CA TRP A 38 -16.04 23.17 0.06
C TRP A 38 -15.40 24.45 0.68
N ARG A 39 -16.00 25.01 1.74
CA ARG A 39 -15.40 26.13 2.47
C ARG A 39 -14.06 25.81 3.11
N GLN A 40 -13.84 24.57 3.47
CA GLN A 40 -12.55 24.06 3.99
C GLN A 40 -11.54 23.73 2.89
N GLY A 41 -11.87 23.97 1.62
CA GLY A 41 -11.01 23.65 0.48
C GLY A 41 -10.91 22.15 0.17
N VAL A 42 -11.82 21.34 0.71
CA VAL A 42 -11.83 19.89 0.46
C VAL A 42 -12.38 19.62 -0.94
N THR A 43 -11.61 18.88 -1.71
CA THR A 43 -11.98 18.37 -3.04
C THR A 43 -11.86 16.86 -3.08
N ARG A 44 -12.35 16.22 -4.13
CA ARG A 44 -12.13 14.78 -4.36
C ARG A 44 -10.62 14.46 -4.42
N ASP A 45 -9.86 15.29 -5.10
CA ASP A 45 -8.41 15.10 -5.26
C ASP A 45 -7.69 15.22 -3.92
N THR A 46 -8.00 16.25 -3.11
CA THR A 46 -7.39 16.39 -1.78
C THR A 46 -7.75 15.25 -0.81
N LEU A 47 -8.92 14.62 -0.97
CA LEU A 47 -9.29 13.42 -0.21
C LEU A 47 -8.42 12.22 -0.61
N ILE A 48 -8.22 12.03 -1.90
CA ILE A 48 -7.37 10.94 -2.42
C ILE A 48 -5.90 11.15 -2.05
N ASP A 49 -5.40 12.37 -2.21
CA ASP A 49 -4.03 12.71 -1.81
C ASP A 49 -3.80 12.41 -0.32
N ALA A 50 -4.76 12.77 0.54
CA ALA A 50 -4.67 12.48 1.97
C ALA A 50 -4.78 10.98 2.31
N LEU A 51 -5.56 10.19 1.55
CA LEU A 51 -5.58 8.74 1.68
C LEU A 51 -4.25 8.10 1.25
N LEU A 52 -3.60 8.63 0.21
CA LEU A 52 -2.28 8.18 -0.23
C LEU A 52 -1.18 8.56 0.77
N GLU A 53 -1.26 9.74 1.40
CA GLU A 53 -0.37 10.13 2.50
C GLU A 53 -0.52 9.14 3.67
N ARG A 54 -1.76 8.85 4.10
CA ARG A 54 -2.05 7.87 5.16
C ARG A 54 -1.48 6.49 4.83
N LEU A 55 -1.70 5.99 3.60
CA LEU A 55 -1.11 4.72 3.14
C LEU A 55 0.42 4.74 3.23
N THR A 56 1.03 5.83 2.78
CA THR A 56 2.49 5.98 2.79
C THR A 56 3.05 5.99 4.22
N ASP A 57 2.37 6.69 5.11
CA ASP A 57 2.76 6.76 6.52
C ASP A 57 2.59 5.41 7.22
N ASP A 58 1.48 4.71 6.98
CA ASP A 58 1.26 3.36 7.49
C ASP A 58 2.32 2.37 6.99
N TYR A 59 2.70 2.47 5.71
CA TYR A 59 3.77 1.66 5.15
C TYR A 59 5.10 1.92 5.86
N ARG A 60 5.48 3.19 6.00
CA ARG A 60 6.71 3.58 6.69
C ARG A 60 6.74 3.11 8.14
N HIS A 61 5.66 3.35 8.89
CA HIS A 61 5.56 2.93 10.28
C HIS A 61 5.63 1.41 10.44
N SER A 62 5.05 0.65 9.51
CA SER A 62 5.09 -0.81 9.54
C SER A 62 6.49 -1.37 9.21
N LEU A 63 7.24 -0.73 8.30
CA LEU A 63 8.55 -1.23 7.88
C LEU A 63 9.70 -0.74 8.74
N TRP A 64 9.61 0.44 9.34
CA TRP A 64 10.70 1.03 10.11
C TRP A 64 11.28 0.12 11.20
N PRO A 65 10.46 -0.52 12.07
CA PRO A 65 10.99 -1.44 13.08
C PRO A 65 11.72 -2.66 12.46
N ILE A 66 11.28 -3.11 11.28
CA ILE A 66 11.83 -4.28 10.61
C ILE A 66 13.24 -4.03 10.08
N LEU A 67 13.52 -2.79 9.62
CA LEU A 67 14.83 -2.43 9.08
C LEU A 67 15.97 -2.60 10.09
N THR A 68 15.67 -2.48 11.37
CA THR A 68 16.64 -2.56 12.46
C THR A 68 16.42 -3.75 13.39
N ALA A 69 15.47 -4.64 13.06
CA ALA A 69 15.20 -5.84 13.85
C ALA A 69 16.40 -6.81 13.82
N PRO A 70 16.59 -7.61 14.88
CA PRO A 70 17.56 -8.69 14.85
C PRO A 70 17.17 -9.76 13.81
N GLY A 71 18.16 -10.53 13.34
CA GLY A 71 17.97 -11.56 12.34
C GLY A 71 18.71 -11.27 11.03
N SER A 72 18.70 -12.24 10.13
CA SER A 72 19.29 -12.12 8.81
C SER A 72 18.54 -11.15 7.91
N GLY A 73 19.20 -10.63 6.86
CA GLY A 73 18.56 -9.79 5.86
C GLY A 73 17.37 -10.49 5.18
N ARG A 74 17.46 -11.81 4.96
CA ARG A 74 16.35 -12.60 4.42
C ARG A 74 15.14 -12.64 5.35
N GLU A 75 15.34 -12.88 6.65
CA GLU A 75 14.23 -12.90 7.63
C GLU A 75 13.55 -11.54 7.72
N ARG A 76 14.34 -10.46 7.74
CA ARG A 76 13.82 -9.08 7.73
C ARG A 76 13.11 -8.74 6.41
N LEU A 77 13.63 -9.22 5.27
CA LEU A 77 12.97 -9.04 3.97
C LEU A 77 11.62 -9.77 3.94
N GLU A 78 11.55 -11.00 4.44
CA GLU A 78 10.28 -11.73 4.56
C GLU A 78 9.29 -10.99 5.46
N ALA A 79 9.73 -10.51 6.62
CA ALA A 79 8.89 -9.71 7.52
C ALA A 79 8.40 -8.42 6.84
N ALA A 80 9.23 -7.74 6.06
CA ALA A 80 8.86 -6.54 5.31
C ALA A 80 7.81 -6.83 4.22
N LEU A 81 7.96 -7.92 3.47
CA LEU A 81 6.98 -8.34 2.46
C LEU A 81 5.65 -8.75 3.09
N ARG A 82 5.67 -9.37 4.28
CA ARG A 82 4.46 -9.66 5.06
C ARG A 82 3.77 -8.37 5.52
N ALA A 83 4.52 -7.42 6.07
CA ALA A 83 4.01 -6.11 6.46
C ALA A 83 3.43 -5.35 5.26
N LEU A 84 4.02 -5.46 4.07
CA LEU A 84 3.48 -4.91 2.83
C LEU A 84 2.08 -5.48 2.53
N CYS A 85 1.87 -6.79 2.67
CA CYS A 85 0.54 -7.40 2.51
C CYS A 85 -0.46 -6.87 3.55
N GLU A 86 -0.05 -6.69 4.80
CA GLU A 86 -0.91 -6.17 5.87
C GLU A 86 -1.29 -4.70 5.64
N VAL A 87 -0.35 -3.87 5.19
CA VAL A 87 -0.63 -2.48 4.77
C VAL A 87 -1.59 -2.47 3.59
N ALA A 88 -1.34 -3.30 2.58
CA ALA A 88 -2.21 -3.41 1.41
C ALA A 88 -3.64 -3.84 1.80
N ASP A 89 -3.79 -4.70 2.81
CA ASP A 89 -5.12 -5.11 3.30
C ASP A 89 -5.87 -3.97 4.00
N ARG A 90 -5.18 -3.20 4.84
CA ARG A 90 -5.78 -2.02 5.50
C ARG A 90 -6.24 -0.94 4.50
N HIS A 91 -5.56 -0.83 3.37
CA HIS A 91 -5.85 0.15 2.32
C HIS A 91 -6.47 -0.48 1.05
N LEU A 92 -7.03 -1.70 1.18
CA LEU A 92 -7.48 -2.49 0.04
C LEU A 92 -8.46 -1.74 -0.86
N GLN A 93 -9.43 -1.03 -0.28
CA GLN A 93 -10.43 -0.29 -1.06
C GLN A 93 -9.82 0.84 -1.88
N LEU A 94 -8.85 1.55 -1.34
CA LEU A 94 -8.09 2.56 -2.08
C LEU A 94 -7.29 1.91 -3.22
N LEU A 95 -6.59 0.82 -2.97
CA LEU A 95 -5.75 0.13 -3.95
C LEU A 95 -6.56 -0.56 -5.05
N LEU A 96 -7.80 -0.96 -4.76
CA LEU A 96 -8.73 -1.52 -5.76
C LEU A 96 -9.38 -0.46 -6.65
N THR A 97 -9.34 0.82 -6.25
CA THR A 97 -9.94 1.90 -7.00
C THR A 97 -9.11 2.26 -8.19
N SER A 98 -9.09 1.70 -9.25
CA SER A 98 -8.41 2.01 -10.50
C SER A 98 -6.89 2.32 -10.38
N ASP A 99 -6.16 1.49 -11.01
CA ASP A 99 -4.74 1.63 -11.30
C ASP A 99 -4.37 3.04 -11.84
N THR A 100 -5.25 3.60 -12.70
CA THR A 100 -5.11 4.93 -13.29
C THR A 100 -5.18 6.05 -12.24
N ALA A 101 -6.15 6.03 -11.33
CA ALA A 101 -6.30 7.08 -10.33
C ALA A 101 -5.15 7.07 -9.30
N PHE A 102 -4.64 5.89 -8.95
CA PHE A 102 -3.47 5.76 -8.09
C PHE A 102 -2.22 6.32 -8.78
N HIS A 103 -2.01 5.98 -10.05
CA HIS A 103 -0.87 6.48 -10.82
C HIS A 103 -0.95 7.98 -11.11
N GLU A 104 -2.13 8.51 -11.41
CA GLU A 104 -2.34 9.95 -11.58
C GLU A 104 -2.09 10.75 -10.30
N ALA A 105 -2.59 10.28 -9.14
CA ALA A 105 -2.34 10.92 -7.86
C ALA A 105 -0.85 10.85 -7.48
N GLN A 106 -0.18 9.70 -7.69
CA GLN A 106 1.26 9.59 -7.52
C GLN A 106 2.05 10.50 -8.46
N ALA A 107 1.59 10.68 -9.71
CA ALA A 107 2.25 11.57 -10.68
C ALA A 107 2.13 13.04 -10.28
N ARG A 108 1.03 13.43 -9.60
CA ARG A 108 0.83 14.80 -9.06
C ARG A 108 1.61 15.06 -7.78
N ALA A 109 1.97 14.03 -7.02
CA ALA A 109 2.70 14.19 -5.78
C ALA A 109 4.10 14.79 -6.05
N ARG A 110 4.39 15.95 -5.44
CA ARG A 110 5.69 16.66 -5.58
C ARG A 110 6.88 15.85 -5.07
N ARG A 111 6.64 14.90 -4.17
CA ARG A 111 7.60 13.89 -3.70
C ARG A 111 6.93 12.54 -3.87
N ARG A 112 7.44 11.73 -4.80
CA ARG A 112 7.04 10.32 -4.91
C ARG A 112 7.55 9.60 -3.66
N PRO A 113 6.69 9.03 -2.80
CA PRO A 113 7.17 8.16 -1.75
C PRO A 113 7.84 6.96 -2.39
N SER A 114 9.08 6.71 -2.05
CA SER A 114 9.77 5.51 -2.51
C SER A 114 9.33 4.34 -1.62
N PHE A 115 8.45 3.51 -2.14
CA PHE A 115 8.04 2.26 -1.48
C PHE A 115 9.10 1.17 -1.60
N ILE A 116 10.07 1.33 -2.48
CA ILE A 116 11.08 0.29 -2.75
C ILE A 116 12.38 0.47 -1.96
N GLU A 117 12.72 1.69 -1.50
CA GLU A 117 13.97 1.94 -0.75
C GLU A 117 14.17 1.01 0.46
N PRO A 118 13.16 0.73 1.30
CA PRO A 118 13.32 -0.24 2.38
C PRO A 118 13.69 -1.64 1.89
N LEU A 119 13.11 -2.08 0.78
CA LEU A 119 13.40 -3.39 0.19
C LEU A 119 14.81 -3.43 -0.41
N VAL A 120 15.24 -2.35 -1.07
CA VAL A 120 16.62 -2.22 -1.57
C VAL A 120 17.61 -2.36 -0.42
N ARG A 121 17.37 -1.67 0.70
CA ARG A 121 18.22 -1.76 1.89
C ARG A 121 18.28 -3.20 2.44
N LEU A 122 17.14 -3.87 2.57
CA LEU A 122 17.08 -5.23 3.08
C LEU A 122 17.74 -6.25 2.14
N LEU A 123 17.68 -6.04 0.82
CA LEU A 123 18.42 -6.84 -0.15
C LEU A 123 19.93 -6.67 0.02
N HIS A 124 20.43 -5.43 0.21
CA HIS A 124 21.83 -5.19 0.50
C HIS A 124 22.28 -5.88 1.79
N ASP A 125 21.50 -5.75 2.86
CA ASP A 125 21.79 -6.39 4.15
C ASP A 125 21.84 -7.91 4.01
N GLY A 126 20.91 -8.52 3.25
CA GLY A 126 20.85 -9.95 3.02
C GLY A 126 21.99 -10.50 2.15
N VAL A 127 22.46 -9.71 1.19
CA VAL A 127 23.68 -10.08 0.42
C VAL A 127 24.92 -9.97 1.31
N ALA A 128 25.01 -8.92 2.14
CA ALA A 128 26.13 -8.69 3.02
C ALA A 128 26.28 -9.80 4.09
N ASP A 129 25.16 -10.35 4.59
CA ASP A 129 25.17 -11.46 5.56
C ASP A 129 25.11 -12.87 4.90
N GLY A 130 25.05 -12.92 3.57
CA GLY A 130 25.02 -14.18 2.79
C GLY A 130 23.65 -14.89 2.77
N SER A 131 22.61 -14.30 3.33
CA SER A 131 21.26 -14.90 3.41
C SER A 131 20.42 -14.69 2.15
N VAL A 132 20.82 -13.76 1.29
CA VAL A 132 20.18 -13.46 0.00
C VAL A 132 21.22 -13.51 -1.10
N ARG A 133 20.88 -14.13 -2.24
CA ARG A 133 21.73 -14.11 -3.43
C ARG A 133 21.78 -12.72 -4.04
N GLU A 134 22.98 -12.27 -4.41
CA GLU A 134 23.17 -10.98 -5.07
C GLU A 134 22.38 -10.89 -6.38
N PRO A 135 21.50 -9.88 -6.53
CA PRO A 135 20.76 -9.65 -7.77
C PRO A 135 21.65 -8.89 -8.78
N PRO A 136 21.37 -9.00 -10.08
CA PRO A 136 22.03 -8.16 -11.10
C PRO A 136 21.83 -6.67 -10.87
N ASP A 137 20.65 -6.28 -10.40
CA ASP A 137 20.29 -4.92 -10.02
C ASP A 137 19.36 -4.92 -8.80
N TYR A 138 19.69 -4.15 -7.77
CA TYR A 138 18.93 -4.10 -6.52
C TYR A 138 17.63 -3.32 -6.66
N GLN A 139 17.61 -2.27 -7.47
CA GLN A 139 16.41 -1.46 -7.71
C GLN A 139 15.36 -2.27 -8.49
N ASP A 140 15.79 -2.93 -9.55
CA ASP A 140 14.91 -3.79 -10.37
C ASP A 140 14.38 -4.96 -9.54
N ARG A 141 15.23 -5.58 -8.70
CA ARG A 141 14.81 -6.65 -7.80
C ARG A 141 13.78 -6.15 -6.78
N ALA A 142 14.02 -5.00 -6.15
CA ALA A 142 13.10 -4.41 -5.18
C ALA A 142 11.78 -3.99 -5.84
N ASN A 143 11.82 -3.39 -7.04
CA ASN A 143 10.63 -3.08 -7.84
C ASN A 143 9.82 -4.34 -8.15
N THR A 144 10.51 -5.40 -8.60
CA THR A 144 9.86 -6.68 -8.93
C THR A 144 9.19 -7.28 -7.69
N LEU A 145 9.89 -7.33 -6.55
CA LEU A 145 9.34 -7.84 -5.29
C LEU A 145 8.12 -7.04 -4.85
N PHE A 146 8.23 -5.71 -4.83
CA PHE A 146 7.12 -4.84 -4.43
C PHE A 146 5.89 -5.06 -5.31
N ASN A 147 6.05 -4.98 -6.62
CA ASN A 147 4.92 -5.12 -7.55
C ASN A 147 4.32 -6.53 -7.52
N THR A 148 5.16 -7.57 -7.51
CA THR A 148 4.68 -8.95 -7.47
C THR A 148 3.92 -9.23 -6.17
N VAL A 149 4.43 -8.81 -5.02
CA VAL A 149 3.76 -9.07 -3.74
C VAL A 149 2.53 -8.19 -3.58
N CYS A 150 2.65 -6.87 -3.72
CA CYS A 150 1.56 -5.94 -3.47
C CYS A 150 0.37 -6.19 -4.41
N TRP A 151 0.60 -6.14 -5.71
CA TRP A 151 -0.51 -6.21 -6.67
C TRP A 151 -1.09 -7.61 -6.81
N SER A 152 -0.29 -8.68 -6.69
CA SER A 152 -0.85 -10.04 -6.61
C SER A 152 -1.73 -10.20 -5.38
N TYR A 153 -1.27 -9.72 -4.21
CA TYR A 153 -2.06 -9.73 -2.99
C TYR A 153 -3.38 -8.98 -3.16
N VAL A 154 -3.33 -7.72 -3.62
CA VAL A 154 -4.54 -6.89 -3.85
C VAL A 154 -5.52 -7.56 -4.80
N HIS A 155 -5.02 -8.15 -5.89
CA HIS A 155 -5.85 -8.84 -6.87
C HIS A 155 -6.53 -10.09 -6.29
N LEU A 156 -5.77 -10.94 -5.58
CA LEU A 156 -6.31 -12.15 -4.95
C LEU A 156 -7.35 -11.82 -3.87
N ARG A 157 -7.12 -10.75 -3.09
CA ARG A 157 -8.07 -10.25 -2.09
C ARG A 157 -9.33 -9.68 -2.72
N GLY A 158 -9.16 -8.73 -3.64
CA GLY A 158 -10.25 -7.91 -4.16
C GLY A 158 -11.05 -8.56 -5.29
N LYS A 159 -10.41 -9.33 -6.17
CA LYS A 159 -11.09 -9.94 -7.33
C LYS A 159 -11.44 -11.41 -7.13
N HIS A 160 -10.62 -12.15 -6.39
CA HIS A 160 -10.83 -13.57 -6.15
C HIS A 160 -11.42 -13.87 -4.77
N GLY A 161 -11.61 -12.87 -3.90
CA GLY A 161 -12.23 -13.05 -2.58
C GLY A 161 -11.43 -13.94 -1.62
N TRP A 162 -10.11 -14.10 -1.83
CA TRP A 162 -9.29 -14.91 -0.94
C TRP A 162 -9.18 -14.25 0.43
N SER A 163 -9.07 -15.06 1.49
CA SER A 163 -8.76 -14.53 2.83
C SER A 163 -7.36 -13.90 2.84
N ALA A 164 -7.14 -12.91 3.72
CA ALA A 164 -5.84 -12.25 3.88
C ALA A 164 -4.71 -13.25 4.11
N ARG A 165 -4.93 -14.22 5.01
CA ARG A 165 -3.98 -15.29 5.31
C ARG A 165 -3.65 -16.14 4.07
N ARG A 166 -4.66 -16.55 3.30
CA ARG A 166 -4.44 -17.37 2.10
C ARG A 166 -3.69 -16.60 1.04
N ALA A 167 -4.06 -15.34 0.78
CA ALA A 167 -3.41 -14.52 -0.24
C ALA A 167 -1.95 -14.26 0.12
N SER A 168 -1.67 -13.82 1.37
CA SER A 168 -0.29 -13.53 1.80
C SER A 168 0.58 -14.78 1.80
N SER A 169 0.11 -15.91 2.34
CA SER A 169 0.92 -17.13 2.38
C SER A 169 1.29 -17.64 1.00
N GLN A 170 0.36 -17.66 0.05
CA GLN A 170 0.63 -18.17 -1.30
C GLN A 170 1.55 -17.24 -2.10
N VAL A 171 1.35 -15.93 -2.01
CA VAL A 171 2.20 -14.96 -2.70
C VAL A 171 3.62 -14.98 -2.12
N LEU A 172 3.76 -14.99 -0.81
CA LEU A 172 5.07 -14.98 -0.16
C LEU A 172 5.81 -16.30 -0.35
N ASP A 173 5.13 -17.43 -0.28
CA ASP A 173 5.74 -18.73 -0.53
C ASP A 173 6.32 -18.79 -1.95
N LEU A 174 5.53 -18.42 -2.96
CA LEU A 174 5.99 -18.39 -4.34
C LEU A 174 7.19 -17.44 -4.55
N VAL A 175 7.16 -16.26 -3.94
CA VAL A 175 8.21 -15.23 -4.14
C VAL A 175 9.51 -15.61 -3.42
N LEU A 176 9.41 -16.22 -2.24
CA LEU A 176 10.57 -16.51 -1.40
C LEU A 176 11.19 -17.89 -1.69
N ASN A 177 10.39 -18.85 -2.10
CA ASN A 177 10.82 -20.24 -2.29
C ASN A 177 10.74 -20.72 -3.75
N GLY A 178 10.00 -20.00 -4.62
CA GLY A 178 9.82 -20.40 -6.01
C GLY A 178 8.80 -21.53 -6.18
N VAL A 179 8.84 -22.15 -7.35
CA VAL A 179 8.08 -23.35 -7.67
C VAL A 179 9.04 -24.52 -7.46
N GLY A 180 9.11 -25.00 -6.24
CA GLY A 180 9.99 -26.13 -5.86
C GLY A 180 9.37 -27.49 -6.09
#